data_3f308acd7e31a901f8275c9a162991b5
#
_entry.id   3f308acd7e31a901f8275c9a162991b5
#
_cell.length_a   1.000
_cell.length_b   1.000
_cell.length_c   1.000
_cell.angle_alpha   90.00
_cell.angle_beta   90.00
_cell.angle_gamma   90.00
#
_symmetry.space_group_name_H-M   'P 1'
#
loop_
_entity.id
_entity.type
_entity.pdbx_description
1 polymer ?
#
loop_
_entity_poly.entity_id
_entity_poly.type
_entity_poly.pdbx_seq_one_letter_code
_entity_poly.pdbx_strand_id
1 'polypeptide(L)'
;EGNYKGTLDINGSAVFNNSGKLVINNAQNNVNISYNGVLYNTSAGDIEITNAIAGAGITVQKGVGTFINAGVVNATAQSMMASAGNADSGHAFFWNQDGGIVNYDVDNGKAVNFTHNNYVAQNDGTMNISGNNAIAMNGSKNAQLVNNGTINLGTTGTTDTGMVAMALDANATADAVIENNGTINIHASNSYAFSVAGAGHVVNNGTVVIDPTVTGSGLIKQGDTVNVEGTNGNNGNSSEVHYTDYTLPGTPSTVSGSSSSTPASSSDMNDLSGYVVGTNADGSAGQLKVSNASMDGVGINTGFTAGTADTTVTFDNVVEGSNLTDASAIQSTSVVWNAQGSTDTNGNVDVTMTKNAYTAVATDTSVNSVAKALDAGYTNNELYTSLNVGTTAELNNALKQVSGSQATTAFREARILSNRFNMLTPRA
;
A
#
# COMPACT_ATOMS: atom_id res chain seq x y z
N GLU A 1 33.52 -2.22 20.78
CA GLU A 1 33.89 -2.01 19.38
C GLU A 1 34.75 -3.18 18.91
N GLY A 2 34.20 -3.97 18.01
CA GLY A 2 34.99 -5.05 17.38
C GLY A 2 35.06 -4.80 15.87
N ASN A 3 36.25 -4.72 15.34
CA ASN A 3 36.48 -4.79 13.91
C ASN A 3 36.65 -6.26 13.54
N TYR A 4 35.78 -6.78 12.70
CA TYR A 4 35.94 -8.13 12.15
C TYR A 4 36.17 -8.07 10.63
N LYS A 5 36.81 -9.08 10.10
CA LYS A 5 36.99 -9.27 8.66
C LYS A 5 36.33 -10.56 8.22
N GLY A 6 35.68 -10.54 7.08
CA GLY A 6 34.95 -11.69 6.58
C GLY A 6 33.45 -11.61 6.87
N THR A 7 32.79 -12.74 6.91
CA THR A 7 31.36 -12.84 7.14
C THR A 7 31.08 -13.17 8.59
N LEU A 8 30.21 -12.40 9.25
CA LEU A 8 29.62 -12.77 10.52
C LEU A 8 28.37 -13.61 10.25
N ASP A 9 28.44 -14.90 10.52
CA ASP A 9 27.30 -15.82 10.37
C ASP A 9 26.53 -15.93 11.66
N ILE A 10 25.24 -15.59 11.61
CA ILE A 10 24.31 -15.75 12.71
C ILE A 10 23.31 -16.82 12.29
N ASN A 11 23.40 -18.01 12.89
CA ASN A 11 22.63 -19.17 12.48
C ASN A 11 22.24 -20.06 13.66
N GLY A 12 21.52 -21.13 13.39
CA GLY A 12 21.20 -22.16 14.39
C GLY A 12 20.40 -21.62 15.59
N SER A 13 19.47 -20.71 15.36
CA SER A 13 18.68 -20.03 16.39
C SER A 13 19.49 -19.12 17.32
N ALA A 14 20.72 -18.77 16.95
CA ALA A 14 21.52 -17.81 17.69
C ALA A 14 20.93 -16.39 17.61
N VAL A 15 21.06 -15.66 18.70
CA VAL A 15 20.69 -14.24 18.77
C VAL A 15 21.95 -13.44 19.02
N PHE A 16 22.24 -12.51 18.11
CA PHE A 16 23.32 -11.55 18.28
C PHE A 16 22.72 -10.20 18.67
N ASN A 17 22.94 -9.77 19.90
CA ASN A 17 22.50 -8.49 20.42
C ASN A 17 23.62 -7.45 20.24
N ASN A 18 23.31 -6.35 19.57
CA ASN A 18 24.20 -5.21 19.46
C ASN A 18 23.68 -4.03 20.29
N SER A 19 24.37 -3.68 21.36
CA SER A 19 24.07 -2.49 22.19
C SER A 19 25.17 -1.45 22.10
N GLY A 20 26.15 -1.64 21.25
CA GLY A 20 27.23 -0.73 20.97
C GLY A 20 27.25 -0.36 19.49
N LYS A 21 28.42 -0.14 18.95
CA LYS A 21 28.61 0.18 17.53
C LYS A 21 29.08 -1.04 16.76
N LEU A 22 28.31 -1.46 15.77
CA LEU A 22 28.67 -2.49 14.81
C LEU A 22 28.88 -1.83 13.44
N VAL A 23 30.08 -1.97 12.90
CA VAL A 23 30.41 -1.45 11.57
C VAL A 23 30.45 -2.60 10.58
N ILE A 24 29.63 -2.48 9.54
CA ILE A 24 29.56 -3.44 8.43
C ILE A 24 30.07 -2.73 7.17
N ASN A 25 31.13 -3.25 6.60
CA ASN A 25 31.72 -2.74 5.35
C ASN A 25 31.78 -3.87 4.33
N ASN A 26 30.93 -3.84 3.34
CA ASN A 26 30.79 -4.90 2.34
C ASN A 26 32.09 -5.25 1.58
N ALA A 27 33.08 -4.38 1.53
CA ALA A 27 34.37 -4.69 0.92
C ALA A 27 35.22 -5.61 1.81
N GLN A 28 34.99 -5.60 3.13
CA GLN A 28 35.79 -6.34 4.11
C GLN A 28 34.98 -7.28 4.97
N ASN A 29 33.73 -6.97 5.22
CA ASN A 29 32.84 -7.75 6.08
C ASN A 29 31.38 -7.56 5.69
N ASN A 30 30.56 -8.54 6.03
CA ASN A 30 29.12 -8.51 5.96
C ASN A 30 28.52 -9.39 7.05
N VAL A 31 27.24 -9.26 7.28
CA VAL A 31 26.47 -10.12 8.19
C VAL A 31 25.57 -11.02 7.36
N ASN A 32 25.61 -12.31 7.63
CA ASN A 32 24.72 -13.29 7.06
C ASN A 32 23.88 -13.95 8.15
N ILE A 33 22.56 -13.95 7.97
CA ILE A 33 21.62 -14.53 8.92
C ILE A 33 20.94 -15.72 8.25
N SER A 34 20.93 -16.87 8.91
CA SER A 34 20.34 -18.10 8.38
C SER A 34 19.84 -19.01 9.51
N TYR A 35 19.04 -20.01 9.17
CA TYR A 35 18.61 -21.07 10.08
C TYR A 35 18.10 -20.56 11.44
N ASN A 36 17.11 -19.64 11.40
CA ASN A 36 16.49 -19.01 12.58
C ASN A 36 17.41 -18.08 13.37
N GLY A 37 18.53 -17.65 12.80
CA GLY A 37 19.39 -16.63 13.41
C GLY A 37 18.69 -15.28 13.51
N VAL A 38 19.05 -14.52 14.54
CA VAL A 38 18.51 -13.18 14.78
C VAL A 38 19.63 -12.19 15.04
N LEU A 39 19.68 -11.13 14.28
CA LEU A 39 20.45 -9.93 14.61
C LEU A 39 19.49 -8.94 15.27
N TYR A 40 19.77 -8.59 16.52
CA TYR A 40 18.97 -7.62 17.26
C TYR A 40 19.81 -6.39 17.61
N ASN A 41 19.51 -5.27 16.98
CA ASN A 41 20.08 -3.97 17.34
C ASN A 41 19.21 -3.36 18.43
N THR A 42 19.71 -3.35 19.65
CA THR A 42 18.94 -2.85 20.80
C THR A 42 18.74 -1.33 20.73
N SER A 43 17.94 -0.76 21.61
CA SER A 43 17.70 0.67 21.65
C SER A 43 18.96 1.52 21.87
N ALA A 44 20.00 0.92 22.41
CA ALA A 44 21.33 1.56 22.55
C ALA A 44 22.27 1.23 21.38
N GLY A 45 21.84 0.39 20.46
CA GLY A 45 22.69 -0.08 19.36
C GLY A 45 22.79 0.92 18.20
N ASP A 46 23.95 0.93 17.58
CA ASP A 46 24.26 1.68 16.38
C ASP A 46 24.91 0.73 15.36
N ILE A 47 24.28 0.59 14.22
CA ILE A 47 24.81 -0.18 13.08
C ILE A 47 25.15 0.78 11.94
N GLU A 48 26.42 0.77 11.54
CA GLU A 48 26.92 1.53 10.40
C GLU A 48 27.22 0.59 9.24
N ILE A 49 26.52 0.76 8.14
CA ILE A 49 26.76 -0.02 6.91
C ILE A 49 27.36 0.92 5.88
N THR A 50 28.66 0.81 5.67
CA THR A 50 29.44 1.76 4.88
C THR A 50 30.07 1.07 3.70
N ASN A 51 29.58 0.76 2.70
CA ASN A 51 30.23 0.46 1.45
C ASN A 51 29.24 0.45 0.30
N ALA A 52 29.52 1.22 -0.66
CA ALA A 52 28.69 1.36 -1.84
C ALA A 52 28.95 0.30 -2.92
N ILE A 53 29.85 -0.64 -2.71
CA ILE A 53 30.13 -1.66 -3.73
C ILE A 53 29.00 -2.72 -3.66
N ALA A 54 28.50 -3.11 -4.83
CA ALA A 54 27.37 -4.00 -5.05
C ALA A 54 27.13 -5.07 -3.96
N GLY A 55 25.99 -5.03 -3.32
CA GLY A 55 25.57 -6.03 -2.34
C GLY A 55 24.94 -5.43 -1.10
N ALA A 56 24.46 -6.30 -0.22
CA ALA A 56 23.80 -5.93 1.01
C ALA A 56 24.74 -6.07 2.21
N GLY A 57 24.62 -5.15 3.19
CA GLY A 57 25.33 -5.27 4.44
C GLY A 57 24.88 -6.47 5.27
N ILE A 58 23.57 -6.75 5.25
CA ILE A 58 22.93 -7.88 5.91
C ILE A 58 22.25 -8.74 4.85
N THR A 59 22.55 -10.05 4.84
CA THR A 59 21.94 -10.99 3.89
C THR A 59 21.27 -12.14 4.64
N VAL A 60 20.21 -12.68 4.05
CA VAL A 60 19.56 -13.92 4.49
C VAL A 60 19.68 -14.94 3.37
N GLN A 61 20.38 -16.03 3.60
CA GLN A 61 20.70 -17.00 2.54
C GLN A 61 19.88 -18.27 2.59
N LYS A 62 19.65 -18.83 3.75
CA LYS A 62 18.96 -20.12 3.89
C LYS A 62 18.06 -20.13 5.10
N GLY A 63 16.87 -20.70 4.90
CA GLY A 63 15.89 -20.79 5.95
C GLY A 63 15.39 -19.42 6.42
N VAL A 64 14.99 -19.34 7.67
CA VAL A 64 14.46 -18.11 8.28
C VAL A 64 15.60 -17.34 8.95
N GLY A 65 15.74 -16.07 8.59
CA GLY A 65 16.66 -15.14 9.25
C GLY A 65 15.93 -13.84 9.59
N THR A 66 16.30 -13.22 10.71
CA THR A 66 15.59 -12.03 11.20
C THR A 66 16.58 -10.94 11.58
N PHE A 67 16.29 -9.72 11.11
CA PHE A 67 16.96 -8.52 11.59
C PHE A 67 15.92 -7.61 12.27
N ILE A 68 16.16 -7.33 13.55
CA ILE A 68 15.32 -6.45 14.36
C ILE A 68 16.13 -5.22 14.73
N ASN A 69 15.60 -4.04 14.43
CA ASN A 69 16.21 -2.77 14.81
C ASN A 69 15.34 -2.01 15.80
N ALA A 70 15.87 -1.79 17.01
CA ALA A 70 15.30 -0.89 18.02
C ALA A 70 16.18 0.34 18.24
N GLY A 71 17.37 0.38 17.65
CA GLY A 71 18.32 1.46 17.74
C GLY A 71 18.43 2.25 16.44
N VAL A 72 19.64 2.56 16.02
CA VAL A 72 19.91 3.33 14.81
C VAL A 72 20.71 2.49 13.81
N VAL A 73 20.29 2.51 12.57
CA VAL A 73 21.05 1.99 11.43
C VAL A 73 21.30 3.13 10.46
N ASN A 74 22.57 3.37 10.12
CA ASN A 74 22.95 4.27 9.04
C ASN A 74 23.57 3.44 7.92
N ALA A 75 23.00 3.47 6.74
CA ALA A 75 23.40 2.60 5.64
C ALA A 75 23.61 3.38 4.33
N THR A 76 24.74 3.12 3.69
CA THR A 76 25.11 3.65 2.38
C THR A 76 25.45 2.54 1.36
N ALA A 77 25.19 1.28 1.69
CA ALA A 77 25.32 0.15 0.78
C ALA A 77 24.14 0.09 -0.19
N GLN A 78 24.29 -0.65 -1.29
CA GLN A 78 23.23 -0.85 -2.29
C GLN A 78 21.92 -1.36 -1.66
N SER A 79 22.03 -2.20 -0.63
CA SER A 79 20.94 -2.54 0.29
C SER A 79 21.47 -2.61 1.71
N MET A 80 20.65 -2.16 2.66
CA MET A 80 20.88 -2.42 4.08
C MET A 80 20.73 -3.92 4.36
N MET A 81 19.63 -4.50 3.89
CA MET A 81 19.30 -5.91 4.01
C MET A 81 18.71 -6.45 2.72
N ALA A 82 19.15 -7.63 2.31
CA ALA A 82 18.64 -8.32 1.14
C ALA A 82 18.51 -9.83 1.36
N SER A 83 17.54 -10.42 0.67
CA SER A 83 17.43 -11.87 0.57
C SER A 83 18.42 -12.41 -0.45
N ALA A 84 19.01 -13.57 -0.18
CA ALA A 84 19.86 -14.32 -1.09
C ALA A 84 19.36 -15.75 -1.34
N GLY A 85 18.26 -16.16 -0.71
CA GLY A 85 17.59 -17.46 -0.90
C GLY A 85 16.21 -17.44 -0.23
N ASN A 86 15.40 -18.46 -0.51
CA ASN A 86 14.05 -18.56 0.05
C ASN A 86 14.07 -18.82 1.57
N ALA A 87 13.09 -18.29 2.28
CA ALA A 87 12.77 -18.71 3.64
C ALA A 87 11.89 -19.97 3.56
N ASP A 88 12.45 -21.12 3.91
CA ASP A 88 11.87 -22.43 3.52
C ASP A 88 10.78 -22.97 4.46
N SER A 89 10.69 -22.54 5.71
CA SER A 89 9.76 -23.11 6.69
C SER A 89 9.13 -22.07 7.62
N GLY A 90 8.89 -20.90 7.11
CA GLY A 90 8.35 -19.77 7.85
C GLY A 90 8.65 -18.49 7.11
N HIS A 91 8.72 -17.37 7.82
CA HIS A 91 9.02 -16.07 7.23
C HIS A 91 10.34 -15.54 7.77
N ALA A 92 11.15 -14.98 6.88
CA ALA A 92 12.29 -14.16 7.24
C ALA A 92 11.86 -12.70 7.37
N PHE A 93 12.43 -11.98 8.33
CA PHE A 93 11.95 -10.65 8.69
C PHE A 93 13.05 -9.61 8.68
N PHE A 94 12.69 -8.43 8.17
CA PHE A 94 13.18 -7.15 8.65
C PHE A 94 12.09 -6.53 9.53
N TRP A 95 12.43 -6.14 10.74
CA TRP A 95 11.51 -5.45 11.64
C TRP A 95 12.20 -4.25 12.29
N ASN A 96 11.79 -3.05 11.88
CA ASN A 96 12.17 -1.81 12.55
C ASN A 96 11.14 -1.54 13.63
N GLN A 97 11.52 -1.71 14.88
CA GLN A 97 10.61 -1.55 16.01
C GLN A 97 10.28 -0.07 16.26
N ASP A 98 9.27 0.17 17.07
CA ASP A 98 8.95 1.50 17.58
C ASP A 98 10.18 2.13 18.24
N GLY A 99 10.49 3.37 17.87
CA GLY A 99 11.72 4.05 18.28
C GLY A 99 12.96 3.69 17.46
N GLY A 100 12.92 2.63 16.67
CA GLY A 100 14.00 2.29 15.74
C GLY A 100 14.09 3.27 14.59
N ILE A 101 15.32 3.59 14.18
CA ILE A 101 15.59 4.55 13.10
C ILE A 101 16.50 3.88 12.07
N VAL A 102 16.08 3.95 10.81
CA VAL A 102 16.91 3.59 9.66
C VAL A 102 17.13 4.86 8.83
N ASN A 103 18.40 5.21 8.64
CA ASN A 103 18.83 6.26 7.74
C ASN A 103 19.53 5.63 6.54
N TYR A 104 19.02 5.86 5.35
CA TYR A 104 19.49 5.25 4.12
C TYR A 104 19.64 6.31 3.05
N ASP A 105 20.81 6.37 2.41
CA ASP A 105 21.12 7.37 1.39
C ASP A 105 21.96 6.74 0.27
N VAL A 106 21.30 6.27 -0.78
CA VAL A 106 21.96 5.63 -1.92
C VAL A 106 21.15 5.84 -3.19
N ASP A 107 21.76 6.43 -4.21
CA ASP A 107 21.13 6.52 -5.52
C ASP A 107 20.88 5.11 -6.09
N ASN A 108 19.67 4.89 -6.59
CA ASN A 108 19.18 3.61 -7.09
C ASN A 108 19.25 2.47 -6.06
N GLY A 109 19.36 2.80 -4.77
CA GLY A 109 19.43 1.83 -3.70
C GLY A 109 18.05 1.33 -3.27
N LYS A 110 18.04 0.16 -2.65
CA LYS A 110 16.87 -0.42 -2.02
C LYS A 110 17.27 -0.77 -0.60
N ALA A 111 16.78 -0.03 0.40
CA ALA A 111 17.20 -0.25 1.78
C ALA A 111 16.89 -1.68 2.23
N VAL A 112 15.69 -2.15 1.99
CA VAL A 112 15.30 -3.56 2.12
C VAL A 112 14.98 -4.11 0.74
N ASN A 113 15.61 -5.21 0.35
CA ASN A 113 15.41 -5.82 -0.97
C ASN A 113 15.16 -7.33 -0.83
N PHE A 114 13.90 -7.71 -0.83
CA PHE A 114 13.46 -9.09 -0.67
C PHE A 114 12.94 -9.64 -2.00
N THR A 115 13.79 -10.42 -2.67
CA THR A 115 13.51 -10.95 -4.00
C THR A 115 13.17 -12.45 -4.01
N HIS A 116 13.03 -13.06 -2.85
CA HIS A 116 12.76 -14.50 -2.67
C HIS A 116 11.46 -14.72 -1.89
N ASN A 117 11.01 -15.98 -1.80
CA ASN A 117 9.76 -16.33 -1.15
C ASN A 117 9.81 -16.19 0.38
N ASN A 118 8.68 -15.85 0.97
CA ASN A 118 8.38 -15.84 2.41
C ASN A 118 9.18 -14.80 3.20
N TYR A 119 9.22 -13.59 2.68
CA TYR A 119 9.86 -12.47 3.34
C TYR A 119 8.85 -11.40 3.76
N VAL A 120 9.06 -10.87 4.96
CA VAL A 120 8.27 -9.79 5.53
C VAL A 120 9.20 -8.64 5.92
N ALA A 121 8.87 -7.44 5.48
CA ALA A 121 9.50 -6.21 5.95
C ALA A 121 8.44 -5.38 6.67
N GLN A 122 8.68 -5.04 7.94
CA GLN A 122 7.77 -4.24 8.73
C GLN A 122 8.49 -3.08 9.40
N ASN A 123 7.97 -1.89 9.19
CA ASN A 123 8.43 -0.68 9.85
C ASN A 123 7.39 -0.21 10.87
N ASP A 124 7.73 -0.27 12.15
CA ASP A 124 6.97 0.33 13.25
C ASP A 124 7.67 1.58 13.79
N GLY A 125 8.88 1.87 13.33
CA GLY A 125 9.68 3.04 13.70
C GLY A 125 9.74 4.08 12.59
N THR A 126 10.93 4.58 12.31
CA THR A 126 11.16 5.59 11.28
C THR A 126 12.20 5.13 10.28
N MET A 127 11.89 5.28 9.00
CA MET A 127 12.83 5.09 7.90
C MET A 127 12.99 6.42 7.16
N ASN A 128 14.20 6.94 7.16
CA ASN A 128 14.57 8.17 6.44
C ASN A 128 15.36 7.77 5.19
N ILE A 129 14.79 8.04 4.02
CA ILE A 129 15.31 7.57 2.75
C ILE A 129 15.74 8.76 1.90
N SER A 130 16.94 8.71 1.39
CA SER A 130 17.51 9.68 0.45
C SER A 130 18.17 8.96 -0.72
N GLY A 131 18.42 9.70 -1.78
CA GLY A 131 19.02 9.18 -3.01
C GLY A 131 18.02 9.16 -4.17
N ASN A 132 18.52 9.47 -5.37
CA ASN A 132 17.70 9.39 -6.57
C ASN A 132 17.24 7.95 -6.82
N ASN A 133 15.96 7.77 -7.10
CA ASN A 133 15.35 6.46 -7.36
C ASN A 133 15.49 5.46 -6.19
N ALA A 134 15.76 5.94 -4.98
CA ALA A 134 15.86 5.07 -3.80
C ALA A 134 14.49 4.50 -3.42
N ILE A 135 14.50 3.27 -2.91
CA ILE A 135 13.30 2.56 -2.43
C ILE A 135 13.53 2.15 -0.99
N ALA A 136 12.57 2.43 -0.11
CA ALA A 136 12.67 2.02 1.28
C ALA A 136 12.52 0.49 1.43
N MET A 137 11.45 -0.08 0.92
CA MET A 137 11.18 -1.53 0.99
C MET A 137 10.74 -2.04 -0.38
N ASN A 138 11.49 -2.97 -0.93
CA ASN A 138 11.18 -3.63 -2.19
C ASN A 138 10.96 -5.12 -1.97
N GLY A 139 9.93 -5.68 -2.59
CA GLY A 139 9.59 -7.08 -2.50
C GLY A 139 9.24 -7.73 -3.84
N SER A 140 9.49 -9.03 -3.90
CA SER A 140 9.12 -9.93 -4.99
C SER A 140 8.29 -11.09 -4.45
N LYS A 141 7.81 -11.95 -5.33
CA LYS A 141 7.12 -13.20 -4.96
C LYS A 141 5.91 -12.89 -4.06
N ASN A 142 5.83 -13.54 -2.91
CA ASN A 142 4.76 -13.34 -1.93
C ASN A 142 5.14 -12.38 -0.79
N ALA A 143 6.04 -11.44 -1.06
CA ALA A 143 6.51 -10.50 -0.05
C ALA A 143 5.36 -9.75 0.63
N GLN A 144 5.53 -9.50 1.91
CA GLN A 144 4.63 -8.66 2.70
C GLN A 144 5.42 -7.47 3.20
N LEU A 145 5.02 -6.28 2.77
CA LEU A 145 5.65 -5.02 3.13
C LEU A 145 4.65 -4.20 3.94
N VAL A 146 4.99 -3.90 5.19
CA VAL A 146 4.06 -3.26 6.13
C VAL A 146 4.72 -2.02 6.73
N ASN A 147 4.03 -0.89 6.67
CA ASN A 147 4.41 0.31 7.40
C ASN A 147 3.34 0.68 8.43
N ASN A 148 3.70 0.56 9.70
CA ASN A 148 2.89 1.02 10.83
C ASN A 148 3.49 2.30 11.46
N GLY A 149 4.71 2.65 11.09
CA GLY A 149 5.43 3.82 11.57
C GLY A 149 5.48 4.93 10.53
N THR A 150 6.66 5.49 10.34
CA THR A 150 6.89 6.60 9.41
C THR A 150 7.97 6.27 8.40
N ILE A 151 7.67 6.52 7.13
CA ILE A 151 8.67 6.50 6.04
C ILE A 151 8.75 7.91 5.47
N ASN A 152 9.94 8.48 5.48
CA ASN A 152 10.21 9.79 4.88
C ASN A 152 11.01 9.61 3.59
N LEU A 153 10.47 10.08 2.48
CA LEU A 153 11.15 10.13 1.19
C LEU A 153 11.75 11.51 1.00
N GLY A 154 13.04 11.63 1.25
CA GLY A 154 13.76 12.89 1.21
C GLY A 154 13.46 13.81 2.39
N THR A 155 13.97 15.01 2.30
CA THR A 155 13.70 16.14 3.21
C THR A 155 13.23 17.33 2.39
N THR A 156 12.53 18.25 3.01
CA THR A 156 12.06 19.48 2.33
C THR A 156 13.22 20.19 1.62
N GLY A 157 13.03 20.46 0.34
CA GLY A 157 14.06 21.10 -0.49
C GLY A 157 15.08 20.14 -1.11
N THR A 158 14.94 18.84 -0.93
CA THR A 158 15.83 17.86 -1.60
C THR A 158 15.80 18.01 -3.11
N THR A 159 16.93 17.75 -3.75
CA THR A 159 17.03 17.62 -5.22
C THR A 159 16.88 16.18 -5.69
N ASP A 160 16.82 15.21 -4.79
CA ASP A 160 16.56 13.81 -5.13
C ASP A 160 15.16 13.64 -5.71
N THR A 161 15.03 12.76 -6.70
CA THR A 161 13.75 12.47 -7.36
C THR A 161 13.59 10.96 -7.57
N GLY A 162 12.37 10.55 -7.97
CA GLY A 162 12.10 9.17 -8.39
C GLY A 162 12.07 8.15 -7.26
N MET A 163 11.86 8.59 -6.03
CA MET A 163 11.86 7.72 -4.85
C MET A 163 10.53 7.00 -4.69
N VAL A 164 10.56 5.81 -4.07
CA VAL A 164 9.36 5.02 -3.75
C VAL A 164 9.49 4.50 -2.31
N ALA A 165 8.41 4.59 -1.55
CA ALA A 165 8.42 4.06 -0.19
C ALA A 165 8.32 2.53 -0.18
N MET A 166 7.34 1.96 -0.85
CA MET A 166 7.07 0.53 -0.82
C MET A 166 6.80 0.05 -2.25
N ALA A 167 7.56 -0.92 -2.71
CA ALA A 167 7.50 -1.39 -4.08
C ALA A 167 7.40 -2.92 -4.18
N LEU A 168 6.55 -3.40 -5.05
CA LEU A 168 6.52 -4.78 -5.51
C LEU A 168 7.03 -4.81 -6.94
N ASP A 169 8.05 -5.63 -7.21
CA ASP A 169 8.66 -5.72 -8.53
C ASP A 169 7.85 -6.59 -9.50
N ALA A 170 8.36 -6.74 -10.73
CA ALA A 170 7.68 -7.50 -11.77
C ALA A 170 7.54 -9.01 -11.46
N ASN A 171 8.30 -9.54 -10.51
CA ASN A 171 8.25 -10.94 -10.08
C ASN A 171 7.34 -11.19 -8.89
N ALA A 172 6.69 -10.15 -8.36
CA ALA A 172 5.70 -10.32 -7.31
C ALA A 172 4.48 -11.07 -7.82
N THR A 173 3.90 -11.90 -6.95
CA THR A 173 2.70 -12.68 -7.23
C THR A 173 1.46 -11.98 -6.70
N ALA A 174 0.27 -12.51 -7.00
CA ALA A 174 -0.98 -12.00 -6.47
C ALA A 174 -1.09 -12.09 -4.94
N ASP A 175 -0.24 -12.90 -4.29
CA ASP A 175 -0.19 -13.02 -2.83
C ASP A 175 0.67 -11.94 -2.17
N ALA A 176 1.42 -11.17 -2.96
CA ALA A 176 2.21 -10.08 -2.42
C ALA A 176 1.32 -8.91 -1.99
N VAL A 177 1.70 -8.26 -0.91
CA VAL A 177 0.96 -7.13 -0.38
C VAL A 177 1.87 -6.01 0.11
N ILE A 178 1.47 -4.79 -0.19
CA ILE A 178 1.94 -3.56 0.45
C ILE A 178 0.81 -3.10 1.38
N GLU A 179 1.12 -2.86 2.65
CA GLU A 179 0.15 -2.33 3.60
C GLU A 179 0.73 -1.12 4.33
N ASN A 180 0.06 0.01 4.22
CA ASN A 180 0.39 1.21 4.98
C ASN A 180 -0.69 1.48 6.02
N ASN A 181 -0.33 1.37 7.29
CA ASN A 181 -1.17 1.75 8.43
C ASN A 181 -0.62 2.98 9.16
N GLY A 182 0.59 3.40 8.81
CA GLY A 182 1.27 4.54 9.41
C GLY A 182 1.27 5.76 8.47
N THR A 183 2.40 6.42 8.39
CA THR A 183 2.57 7.64 7.60
C THR A 183 3.69 7.50 6.59
N ILE A 184 3.44 7.95 5.38
CA ILE A 184 4.46 8.13 4.35
C ILE A 184 4.49 9.61 3.99
N ASN A 185 5.63 10.26 4.20
CA ASN A 185 5.86 11.66 3.86
C ASN A 185 6.74 11.74 2.60
N ILE A 186 6.22 12.37 1.56
CA ILE A 186 6.93 12.54 0.29
C ILE A 186 7.41 13.98 0.18
N HIS A 187 8.72 14.19 0.32
CA HIS A 187 9.38 15.49 0.21
C HIS A 187 10.19 15.63 -1.08
N ALA A 188 10.11 14.66 -1.97
CA ALA A 188 10.84 14.62 -3.22
C ALA A 188 9.88 14.70 -4.41
N SER A 189 10.30 15.33 -5.49
CA SER A 189 9.52 15.36 -6.74
C SER A 189 9.59 14.04 -7.49
N ASN A 190 8.58 13.74 -8.32
CA ASN A 190 8.48 12.50 -9.09
C ASN A 190 8.68 11.25 -8.22
N SER A 191 8.13 11.27 -7.02
CA SER A 191 8.26 10.23 -6.01
C SER A 191 6.89 9.74 -5.57
N TYR A 192 6.83 8.48 -5.13
CA TYR A 192 5.56 7.80 -4.94
C TYR A 192 5.54 6.99 -3.65
N ALA A 193 4.34 6.87 -3.06
CA ALA A 193 4.16 6.02 -1.89
C ALA A 193 4.29 4.54 -2.26
N PHE A 194 3.67 4.14 -3.36
CA PHE A 194 3.51 2.73 -3.74
C PHE A 194 3.87 2.51 -5.21
N SER A 195 4.48 1.35 -5.49
CA SER A 195 4.71 0.87 -6.84
C SER A 195 4.41 -0.62 -6.93
N VAL A 196 3.65 -1.02 -7.94
CA VAL A 196 3.39 -2.42 -8.25
C VAL A 196 3.63 -2.63 -9.74
N ALA A 197 4.79 -3.17 -10.08
CA ALA A 197 5.19 -3.38 -11.46
C ALA A 197 4.51 -4.60 -12.12
N GLY A 198 4.13 -5.58 -11.32
CA GLY A 198 3.48 -6.80 -11.76
C GLY A 198 2.17 -7.06 -11.01
N ALA A 199 2.08 -8.21 -10.34
CA ALA A 199 0.97 -8.57 -9.49
C ALA A 199 1.17 -8.10 -8.05
N GLY A 200 0.11 -8.16 -7.25
CA GLY A 200 0.12 -7.81 -5.84
C GLY A 200 -0.95 -6.79 -5.48
N HIS A 201 -1.07 -6.51 -4.21
CA HIS A 201 -2.09 -5.63 -3.64
C HIS A 201 -1.45 -4.47 -2.88
N VAL A 202 -2.13 -3.34 -2.90
CA VAL A 202 -1.81 -2.17 -2.07
C VAL A 202 -2.99 -1.89 -1.15
N VAL A 203 -2.75 -1.90 0.15
CA VAL A 203 -3.74 -1.60 1.18
C VAL A 203 -3.27 -0.36 1.94
N ASN A 204 -4.00 0.74 1.85
CA ASN A 204 -3.71 1.95 2.60
C ASN A 204 -4.80 2.22 3.64
N ASN A 205 -4.45 1.99 4.90
CA ASN A 205 -5.26 2.37 6.06
C ASN A 205 -4.68 3.59 6.79
N GLY A 206 -3.50 4.01 6.39
CA GLY A 206 -2.74 5.10 6.99
C GLY A 206 -2.84 6.41 6.21
N THR A 207 -1.83 7.23 6.35
CA THR A 207 -1.77 8.57 5.77
C THR A 207 -0.59 8.69 4.81
N VAL A 208 -0.85 9.27 3.64
CA VAL A 208 0.20 9.70 2.71
C VAL A 208 0.13 11.22 2.60
N VAL A 209 1.26 11.87 2.80
CA VAL A 209 1.38 13.33 2.69
C VAL A 209 2.39 13.66 1.61
N ILE A 210 1.94 14.37 0.62
CA ILE A 210 2.79 14.87 -0.46
C ILE A 210 3.12 16.32 -0.15
N ASP A 211 4.41 16.59 0.06
CA ASP A 211 4.90 17.94 0.33
C ASP A 211 4.43 18.89 -0.79
N PRO A 212 3.78 20.01 -0.45
CA PRO A 212 3.23 20.89 -1.46
C PRO A 212 4.28 21.63 -2.30
N THR A 213 5.55 21.52 -1.93
CA THR A 213 6.66 22.13 -2.70
C THR A 213 7.18 21.24 -3.82
N VAL A 214 6.73 19.99 -3.88
CA VAL A 214 7.21 19.02 -4.89
C VAL A 214 6.22 18.89 -6.04
N THR A 215 6.71 18.39 -7.16
CA THR A 215 5.96 18.22 -8.40
C THR A 215 6.05 16.80 -8.93
N GLY A 216 5.00 16.35 -9.61
CA GLY A 216 4.97 15.05 -10.28
C GLY A 216 4.93 13.84 -9.36
N SER A 217 4.69 14.03 -8.06
CA SER A 217 4.59 12.95 -7.08
C SER A 217 3.14 12.48 -6.92
N GLY A 218 2.95 11.29 -6.38
CA GLY A 218 1.62 10.70 -6.21
C GLY A 218 1.61 9.49 -5.29
N LEU A 219 0.45 8.84 -5.16
CA LEU A 219 0.33 7.61 -4.41
C LEU A 219 0.95 6.43 -5.16
N ILE A 220 0.60 6.31 -6.42
CA ILE A 220 1.00 5.19 -7.28
C ILE A 220 2.01 5.67 -8.31
N LYS A 221 3.07 4.91 -8.49
CA LYS A 221 4.09 5.23 -9.49
C LYS A 221 3.46 5.38 -10.87
N GLN A 222 3.84 6.42 -11.58
CA GLN A 222 3.35 6.69 -12.92
C GLN A 222 3.55 5.47 -13.84
N GLY A 223 2.48 5.07 -14.52
CA GLY A 223 2.45 3.90 -15.38
C GLY A 223 1.97 2.61 -14.69
N ASP A 224 1.95 2.55 -13.39
CA ASP A 224 1.34 1.43 -12.66
C ASP A 224 -0.18 1.58 -12.61
N THR A 225 -0.90 0.46 -12.57
CA THR A 225 -2.37 0.44 -12.71
C THR A 225 -3.06 -0.32 -11.56
N VAL A 226 -2.48 -0.33 -10.39
CA VAL A 226 -3.05 -0.99 -9.23
C VAL A 226 -4.06 -0.06 -8.52
N ASN A 227 -5.18 -0.62 -8.05
CA ASN A 227 -6.08 0.10 -7.15
C ASN A 227 -5.52 0.07 -5.72
N VAL A 228 -5.66 1.21 -5.03
CA VAL A 228 -5.32 1.29 -3.61
C VAL A 228 -6.53 0.87 -2.78
N GLU A 229 -6.37 -0.17 -1.98
CA GLU A 229 -7.38 -0.75 -1.11
C GLU A 229 -7.21 -0.27 0.33
N GLY A 230 -8.08 -0.67 1.26
CA GLY A 230 -8.01 -0.30 2.68
C GLY A 230 -8.90 0.89 3.05
N THR A 231 -8.87 1.33 4.31
CA THR A 231 -9.76 2.37 4.85
C THR A 231 -9.60 3.74 4.17
N ASN A 232 -8.38 4.07 3.73
CA ASN A 232 -8.06 5.29 2.98
C ASN A 232 -7.83 5.02 1.49
N GLY A 233 -8.36 3.97 0.98
CA GLY A 233 -8.27 3.60 -0.44
C GLY A 233 -9.29 2.58 -0.83
N ASN A 234 -9.87 1.85 0.10
CA ASN A 234 -10.81 0.80 -0.21
C ASN A 234 -11.93 0.72 0.84
N ASN A 235 -12.95 0.00 0.51
CA ASN A 235 -14.27 -0.14 1.09
C ASN A 235 -14.38 -0.97 2.37
N GLY A 236 -13.39 -1.03 3.15
CA GLY A 236 -13.47 -1.77 4.41
C GLY A 236 -13.28 -3.28 4.31
N ASN A 237 -13.09 -3.84 3.12
CA ASN A 237 -12.78 -5.26 2.92
C ASN A 237 -11.28 -5.52 2.84
N SER A 238 -10.49 -4.75 3.56
CA SER A 238 -9.04 -4.93 3.58
C SER A 238 -8.61 -6.32 4.05
N SER A 239 -9.42 -6.97 4.89
CA SER A 239 -9.17 -8.35 5.33
C SER A 239 -9.25 -9.38 4.21
N GLU A 240 -9.88 -9.06 3.08
CA GLU A 240 -9.95 -9.96 1.92
C GLU A 240 -8.67 -9.95 1.08
N VAL A 241 -7.88 -8.89 1.17
CA VAL A 241 -6.65 -8.69 0.40
C VAL A 241 -5.42 -8.60 1.29
N HIS A 242 -5.61 -8.52 2.59
CA HIS A 242 -4.55 -8.45 3.57
C HIS A 242 -4.17 -9.84 4.05
N TYR A 243 -2.97 -10.26 3.77
CA TYR A 243 -2.45 -11.59 4.14
C TYR A 243 -1.56 -11.47 5.37
N THR A 244 -2.09 -11.86 6.53
CA THR A 244 -1.33 -11.93 7.79
C THR A 244 -1.17 -13.38 8.22
N ASP A 245 -0.38 -14.12 7.50
CA ASP A 245 -0.06 -15.51 7.81
C ASP A 245 1.25 -15.66 8.60
N TYR A 246 1.78 -14.56 9.13
CA TYR A 246 3.02 -14.55 9.88
C TYR A 246 2.82 -14.00 11.30
N THR A 247 3.75 -14.40 12.19
CA THR A 247 3.88 -13.83 13.53
C THR A 247 5.26 -13.22 13.66
N LEU A 248 5.33 -11.93 13.97
CA LEU A 248 6.60 -11.27 14.23
C LEU A 248 7.29 -11.86 15.47
N PRO A 249 8.62 -11.96 15.46
CA PRO A 249 9.35 -12.36 16.64
C PRO A 249 9.28 -11.26 17.70
N GLY A 250 8.57 -11.51 18.79
CA GLY A 250 8.34 -10.53 19.86
C GLY A 250 6.98 -9.84 19.75
N THR A 251 6.77 -8.79 20.55
CA THR A 251 5.52 -8.01 20.55
C THR A 251 5.65 -6.84 19.58
N PRO A 252 4.82 -6.78 18.52
CA PRO A 252 4.84 -5.65 17.60
C PRO A 252 4.40 -4.37 18.30
N SER A 253 5.06 -3.28 18.01
CA SER A 253 4.66 -1.94 18.41
C SER A 253 3.81 -1.33 17.33
N THR A 254 2.76 -0.60 17.72
CA THR A 254 1.97 0.21 16.80
C THR A 254 2.38 1.66 16.95
N VAL A 255 2.73 2.28 15.86
CA VAL A 255 3.06 3.71 15.82
C VAL A 255 2.00 4.44 15.02
N SER A 256 1.45 5.48 15.63
CA SER A 256 0.63 6.42 14.90
C SER A 256 1.53 7.41 14.21
N GLY A 257 1.62 7.31 12.90
CA GLY A 257 2.32 8.31 12.12
C GLY A 257 1.63 9.66 12.24
N SER A 258 2.40 10.71 12.36
CA SER A 258 1.90 12.07 12.24
C SER A 258 2.55 12.73 11.04
N SER A 259 1.76 13.39 10.25
CA SER A 259 2.25 14.11 9.10
C SER A 259 1.71 15.52 9.10
N SER A 260 2.52 16.43 8.70
CA SER A 260 2.07 17.79 8.42
C SER A 260 2.73 18.27 7.14
N SER A 261 1.94 18.83 6.26
CA SER A 261 2.46 19.58 5.14
C SER A 261 1.87 20.98 5.17
N THR A 262 2.69 21.97 4.86
CA THR A 262 2.21 23.33 4.65
C THR A 262 1.87 23.51 3.18
N PRO A 263 0.73 24.11 2.86
CA PRO A 263 0.39 24.38 1.48
C PRO A 263 1.42 25.32 0.84
N ALA A 264 1.97 24.92 -0.27
CA ALA A 264 2.77 25.75 -1.13
C ALA A 264 2.23 25.69 -2.56
N SER A 265 2.67 26.57 -3.41
CA SER A 265 2.29 26.57 -4.81
C SER A 265 3.31 25.80 -5.65
N SER A 266 2.84 24.91 -6.49
CA SER A 266 3.64 24.29 -7.54
C SER A 266 2.96 24.56 -8.88
N SER A 267 3.73 24.76 -9.94
CA SER A 267 3.21 24.92 -11.30
C SER A 267 2.84 23.59 -11.93
N ASP A 268 3.42 22.49 -11.49
CA ASP A 268 3.14 21.16 -12.00
C ASP A 268 2.21 20.40 -11.06
N MET A 269 1.37 19.55 -11.62
CA MET A 269 0.38 18.82 -10.85
C MET A 269 0.96 17.52 -10.30
N ASN A 270 0.60 17.19 -9.05
CA ASN A 270 0.81 15.87 -8.50
C ASN A 270 -0.14 14.87 -9.16
N ASP A 271 0.30 13.64 -9.31
CA ASP A 271 -0.43 12.59 -10.01
C ASP A 271 -1.19 11.71 -9.00
N LEU A 272 -2.52 11.68 -9.12
CA LEU A 272 -3.41 10.84 -8.33
C LEU A 272 -4.01 9.69 -9.15
N SER A 273 -3.50 9.42 -10.33
CA SER A 273 -3.98 8.31 -11.16
C SER A 273 -3.91 6.99 -10.39
N GLY A 274 -4.98 6.20 -10.44
CA GLY A 274 -5.09 4.94 -9.74
C GLY A 274 -5.49 5.06 -8.26
N TYR A 275 -5.63 6.26 -7.70
CA TYR A 275 -6.16 6.42 -6.36
C TYR A 275 -7.67 6.17 -6.34
N VAL A 276 -8.11 5.31 -5.43
CA VAL A 276 -9.52 5.04 -5.19
C VAL A 276 -9.88 5.49 -3.78
N VAL A 277 -10.81 6.43 -3.68
CA VAL A 277 -11.38 6.81 -2.38
C VAL A 277 -12.16 5.64 -1.83
N GLY A 278 -11.70 5.09 -0.72
CA GLY A 278 -12.37 4.00 -0.02
C GLY A 278 -13.55 4.50 0.78
N THR A 279 -14.61 3.69 0.82
CA THR A 279 -15.80 3.97 1.62
C THR A 279 -16.18 2.75 2.45
N ASN A 280 -16.76 2.97 3.63
CA ASN A 280 -17.03 1.94 4.61
C ASN A 280 -18.50 1.87 4.99
N ALA A 281 -18.91 0.72 5.52
CA ALA A 281 -20.28 0.49 5.97
C ALA A 281 -20.74 1.45 7.08
N ASP A 282 -19.82 2.01 7.83
CA ASP A 282 -20.11 3.02 8.87
C ASP A 282 -20.34 4.44 8.31
N GLY A 283 -20.25 4.61 6.98
CA GLY A 283 -20.42 5.91 6.31
C GLY A 283 -19.14 6.73 6.22
N SER A 284 -18.01 6.22 6.70
CA SER A 284 -16.72 6.89 6.57
C SER A 284 -16.13 6.70 5.17
N ALA A 285 -15.26 7.60 4.78
CA ALA A 285 -14.48 7.53 3.55
C ALA A 285 -13.01 7.84 3.81
N GLY A 286 -12.16 7.35 2.94
CA GLY A 286 -10.75 7.69 2.92
C GLY A 286 -10.53 9.19 2.69
N GLN A 287 -9.45 9.70 3.25
CA GLN A 287 -9.02 11.08 3.07
C GLN A 287 -7.57 11.13 2.58
N LEU A 288 -7.31 12.01 1.64
CA LEU A 288 -5.98 12.31 1.14
C LEU A 288 -5.69 13.80 1.27
N LYS A 289 -4.54 14.13 1.84
CA LYS A 289 -4.06 15.51 1.90
C LYS A 289 -3.00 15.73 0.83
N VAL A 290 -3.31 16.56 -0.13
CA VAL A 290 -2.44 16.90 -1.24
C VAL A 290 -2.84 18.25 -1.81
N SER A 291 -1.88 19.00 -2.32
CA SER A 291 -2.15 20.23 -3.09
C SER A 291 -1.64 20.08 -4.52
N ASN A 292 -2.11 20.93 -5.42
CA ASN A 292 -1.70 20.92 -6.83
C ASN A 292 -1.93 19.55 -7.49
N ALA A 293 -3.16 19.08 -7.47
CA ALA A 293 -3.54 17.80 -8.05
C ALA A 293 -4.84 17.88 -8.84
N SER A 294 -4.91 17.10 -9.91
CA SER A 294 -6.14 16.87 -10.66
C SER A 294 -6.84 15.63 -10.14
N MET A 295 -8.17 15.67 -10.08
CA MET A 295 -8.99 14.52 -9.72
C MET A 295 -9.26 13.60 -10.93
N ASP A 296 -8.74 13.92 -12.08
CA ASP A 296 -8.82 13.02 -13.25
C ASP A 296 -8.07 11.71 -12.94
N GLY A 297 -8.73 10.58 -13.16
CA GLY A 297 -8.19 9.25 -12.81
C GLY A 297 -8.43 8.81 -11.37
N VAL A 298 -9.05 9.65 -10.53
CA VAL A 298 -9.45 9.27 -9.17
C VAL A 298 -10.79 8.55 -9.20
N GLY A 299 -10.88 7.43 -8.52
CA GLY A 299 -12.10 6.66 -8.33
C GLY A 299 -12.66 6.78 -6.93
N ILE A 300 -13.91 6.38 -6.76
CA ILE A 300 -14.53 6.15 -5.45
C ILE A 300 -15.28 4.83 -5.49
N ASN A 301 -15.16 4.04 -4.43
CA ASN A 301 -15.79 2.73 -4.40
C ASN A 301 -17.13 2.72 -3.65
N THR A 302 -17.71 1.54 -3.50
CA THR A 302 -19.08 1.34 -3.07
C THR A 302 -19.20 0.58 -1.74
N GLY A 303 -18.13 0.55 -0.94
CA GLY A 303 -18.13 -0.15 0.36
C GLY A 303 -19.19 0.36 1.34
N PHE A 304 -19.58 1.63 1.22
CA PHE A 304 -20.66 2.23 2.03
C PHE A 304 -22.00 1.53 1.87
N THR A 305 -22.23 0.86 0.74
CA THR A 305 -23.52 0.21 0.44
C THR A 305 -23.84 -0.96 1.36
N ALA A 306 -22.86 -1.53 2.02
CA ALA A 306 -23.07 -2.58 3.03
C ALA A 306 -23.73 -2.02 4.30
N GLY A 307 -23.67 -0.72 4.55
CA GLY A 307 -24.17 -0.08 5.76
C GLY A 307 -25.48 0.70 5.61
N THR A 308 -25.95 0.92 4.38
CA THR A 308 -27.13 1.74 4.14
C THR A 308 -27.88 1.32 2.88
N ALA A 309 -29.20 1.44 2.93
CA ALA A 309 -30.07 1.28 1.76
C ALA A 309 -30.32 2.62 1.03
N ASP A 310 -29.72 3.71 1.47
CA ASP A 310 -29.84 5.01 0.83
C ASP A 310 -29.30 4.95 -0.61
N THR A 311 -30.01 5.62 -1.51
CA THR A 311 -29.64 5.69 -2.94
C THR A 311 -28.89 6.96 -3.31
N THR A 312 -28.67 7.85 -2.36
CA THR A 312 -27.85 9.04 -2.47
C THR A 312 -27.06 9.20 -1.17
N VAL A 313 -25.73 9.24 -1.28
CA VAL A 313 -24.81 9.37 -0.15
C VAL A 313 -23.71 10.35 -0.52
N THR A 314 -23.40 11.27 0.38
CA THR A 314 -22.33 12.28 0.18
C THR A 314 -21.19 12.04 1.15
N PHE A 315 -19.97 12.14 0.62
CA PHE A 315 -18.73 12.05 1.37
C PHE A 315 -18.00 13.39 1.28
N ASP A 316 -17.73 14.01 2.43
CA ASP A 316 -17.09 15.32 2.50
C ASP A 316 -15.58 15.20 2.66
N ASN A 317 -14.83 16.14 2.09
CA ASN A 317 -13.39 16.28 2.28
C ASN A 317 -12.58 15.01 1.97
N VAL A 318 -12.93 14.31 0.91
CA VAL A 318 -12.20 13.09 0.51
C VAL A 318 -10.81 13.39 -0.01
N VAL A 319 -10.60 14.60 -0.54
CA VAL A 319 -9.27 15.15 -0.83
C VAL A 319 -9.21 16.57 -0.28
N GLU A 320 -8.23 16.84 0.55
CA GLU A 320 -8.01 18.14 1.19
C GLU A 320 -6.72 18.78 0.70
N GLY A 321 -6.79 20.03 0.31
CA GLY A 321 -5.62 20.80 -0.11
C GLY A 321 -6.01 22.02 -0.92
N SER A 322 -5.01 22.71 -1.45
CA SER A 322 -5.18 23.87 -2.33
C SER A 322 -4.91 23.48 -3.77
N ASN A 323 -5.50 24.24 -4.70
CA ASN A 323 -5.36 24.03 -6.14
C ASN A 323 -5.69 22.56 -6.54
N LEU A 324 -6.87 22.11 -6.14
CA LEU A 324 -7.44 20.83 -6.53
C LEU A 324 -8.37 21.09 -7.71
N THR A 325 -8.11 20.43 -8.85
CA THR A 325 -8.83 20.64 -10.11
C THR A 325 -9.58 19.39 -10.55
N ASP A 326 -10.48 19.55 -11.51
CA ASP A 326 -11.18 18.44 -12.16
C ASP A 326 -11.97 17.55 -11.19
N ALA A 327 -12.58 18.13 -10.16
CA ALA A 327 -13.38 17.36 -9.21
C ALA A 327 -14.49 16.56 -9.88
N SER A 328 -15.09 17.11 -10.94
CA SER A 328 -16.14 16.44 -11.72
C SER A 328 -15.65 15.22 -12.52
N ALA A 329 -14.34 15.01 -12.64
CA ALA A 329 -13.76 13.86 -13.31
C ALA A 329 -13.69 12.60 -12.45
N ILE A 330 -13.99 12.69 -11.15
CA ILE A 330 -14.04 11.52 -10.26
C ILE A 330 -15.10 10.55 -10.74
N GLN A 331 -14.76 9.27 -10.80
CA GLN A 331 -15.64 8.21 -11.28
C GLN A 331 -15.89 7.15 -10.21
N SER A 332 -17.09 6.58 -10.23
CA SER A 332 -17.41 5.40 -9.45
C SER A 332 -16.66 4.18 -9.98
N THR A 333 -16.21 3.30 -9.10
CA THR A 333 -15.65 2.00 -9.48
C THR A 333 -16.73 1.02 -9.93
N SER A 334 -18.00 1.29 -9.64
CA SER A 334 -19.12 0.46 -10.05
C SER A 334 -20.02 1.18 -11.04
N VAL A 335 -20.44 0.46 -12.07
CA VAL A 335 -21.42 0.95 -13.05
C VAL A 335 -22.82 1.17 -12.46
N VAL A 336 -23.11 0.54 -11.31
CA VAL A 336 -24.39 0.66 -10.60
C VAL A 336 -24.52 2.00 -9.87
N TRP A 337 -23.41 2.66 -9.61
CA TRP A 337 -23.37 3.95 -8.92
C TRP A 337 -22.73 5.02 -9.77
N ASN A 338 -23.29 6.22 -9.68
CA ASN A 338 -22.74 7.42 -10.31
C ASN A 338 -22.06 8.30 -9.27
N ALA A 339 -20.84 8.73 -9.53
CA ALA A 339 -20.10 9.66 -8.69
C ALA A 339 -20.18 11.08 -9.26
N GLN A 340 -20.42 12.05 -8.38
CA GLN A 340 -20.37 13.48 -8.69
C GLN A 340 -19.41 14.16 -7.73
N GLY A 341 -18.21 14.48 -8.19
CA GLY A 341 -17.25 15.26 -7.43
C GLY A 341 -17.49 16.75 -7.56
N SER A 342 -17.27 17.48 -6.49
CA SER A 342 -17.34 18.93 -6.44
C SER A 342 -16.35 19.48 -5.43
N THR A 343 -16.01 20.77 -5.55
CA THR A 343 -15.20 21.46 -4.54
C THR A 343 -16.09 22.27 -3.62
N ASP A 344 -15.78 22.24 -2.33
CA ASP A 344 -16.47 23.11 -1.35
C ASP A 344 -15.87 24.53 -1.34
N THR A 345 -16.38 25.37 -0.43
CA THR A 345 -15.92 26.77 -0.31
C THR A 345 -14.45 26.90 0.14
N ASN A 346 -13.89 25.87 0.73
CA ASN A 346 -12.48 25.80 1.14
C ASN A 346 -11.58 25.19 0.03
N GLY A 347 -12.17 24.76 -1.08
CA GLY A 347 -11.46 24.13 -2.19
C GLY A 347 -11.22 22.62 -1.99
N ASN A 348 -11.72 22.03 -0.93
CA ASN A 348 -11.64 20.58 -0.69
C ASN A 348 -12.68 19.84 -1.53
N VAL A 349 -12.44 18.57 -1.79
CA VAL A 349 -13.25 17.77 -2.69
C VAL A 349 -14.29 16.95 -1.92
N ASP A 350 -15.55 17.09 -2.32
CA ASP A 350 -16.68 16.29 -1.89
C ASP A 350 -17.16 15.39 -3.03
N VAL A 351 -17.71 14.24 -2.71
CA VAL A 351 -18.30 13.32 -3.70
C VAL A 351 -19.69 12.89 -3.27
N THR A 352 -20.64 13.03 -4.16
CA THR A 352 -22.00 12.51 -4.00
C THR A 352 -22.16 11.27 -4.86
N MET A 353 -22.57 10.16 -4.25
CA MET A 353 -22.86 8.91 -4.91
C MET A 353 -24.36 8.73 -5.07
N THR A 354 -24.81 8.44 -6.28
CA THR A 354 -26.22 8.21 -6.60
C THR A 354 -26.36 6.86 -7.30
N LYS A 355 -27.27 6.04 -6.78
CA LYS A 355 -27.53 4.71 -7.37
C LYS A 355 -28.27 4.81 -8.68
N ASN A 356 -27.79 4.11 -9.68
CA ASN A 356 -28.50 3.90 -10.94
C ASN A 356 -29.46 2.70 -10.78
N ALA A 357 -30.62 2.78 -11.46
CA ALA A 357 -31.52 1.64 -11.56
C ALA A 357 -30.85 0.49 -12.32
N TYR A 358 -31.04 -0.73 -11.87
CA TYR A 358 -30.51 -1.92 -12.57
C TYR A 358 -31.06 -1.99 -14.00
N THR A 359 -32.33 -1.63 -14.18
CA THR A 359 -32.97 -1.55 -15.51
C THR A 359 -32.35 -0.51 -16.43
N ALA A 360 -31.74 0.54 -15.88
CA ALA A 360 -31.04 1.56 -16.66
C ALA A 360 -29.64 1.14 -17.10
N VAL A 361 -28.99 0.25 -16.33
CA VAL A 361 -27.61 -0.20 -16.56
C VAL A 361 -27.57 -1.50 -17.36
N ALA A 362 -28.42 -2.49 -17.01
CA ALA A 362 -28.46 -3.78 -17.68
C ALA A 362 -29.02 -3.63 -19.09
N THR A 363 -28.27 -4.10 -20.07
CA THR A 363 -28.62 -4.00 -21.50
C THR A 363 -29.19 -5.30 -22.07
N ASP A 364 -28.99 -6.42 -21.41
CA ASP A 364 -29.51 -7.71 -21.85
C ASP A 364 -31.02 -7.81 -21.56
N THR A 365 -31.81 -7.97 -22.59
CA THR A 365 -33.26 -8.03 -22.46
C THR A 365 -33.74 -9.26 -21.68
N SER A 366 -32.96 -10.33 -21.65
CA SER A 366 -33.31 -11.58 -20.94
C SER A 366 -33.30 -11.41 -19.42
N VAL A 367 -32.62 -10.39 -18.89
CA VAL A 367 -32.53 -10.11 -17.45
C VAL A 367 -33.42 -8.93 -17.00
N ASN A 368 -34.20 -8.36 -17.91
CA ASN A 368 -34.99 -7.16 -17.60
C ASN A 368 -36.01 -7.38 -16.48
N SER A 369 -36.66 -8.55 -16.43
CA SER A 369 -37.61 -8.86 -15.36
C SER A 369 -36.93 -8.95 -13.99
N VAL A 370 -35.75 -9.57 -13.92
CA VAL A 370 -34.94 -9.66 -12.71
C VAL A 370 -34.46 -8.27 -12.29
N ALA A 371 -34.01 -7.45 -13.24
CA ALA A 371 -33.58 -6.08 -12.97
C ALA A 371 -34.71 -5.24 -12.37
N LYS A 372 -35.93 -5.35 -12.89
CA LYS A 372 -37.12 -4.67 -12.35
C LYS A 372 -37.44 -5.11 -10.93
N ALA A 373 -37.39 -6.42 -10.66
CA ALA A 373 -37.65 -6.95 -9.33
C ALA A 373 -36.62 -6.45 -8.32
N LEU A 374 -35.34 -6.41 -8.70
CA LEU A 374 -34.26 -5.92 -7.86
C LEU A 374 -34.37 -4.40 -7.62
N ASP A 375 -34.77 -3.62 -8.60
CA ASP A 375 -35.04 -2.19 -8.40
C ASP A 375 -36.15 -1.96 -7.38
N ALA A 376 -37.21 -2.74 -7.42
CA ALA A 376 -38.34 -2.63 -6.48
C ALA A 376 -37.98 -3.05 -5.06
N GLY A 377 -37.09 -4.01 -4.90
CA GLY A 377 -36.72 -4.59 -3.61
C GLY A 377 -35.38 -4.11 -3.05
N TYR A 378 -34.79 -3.06 -3.58
CA TYR A 378 -33.44 -2.65 -3.21
C TYR A 378 -33.28 -2.42 -1.70
N THR A 379 -32.23 -3.02 -1.16
CA THR A 379 -31.80 -2.87 0.22
C THR A 379 -30.29 -3.11 0.32
N ASN A 380 -29.72 -3.05 1.51
CA ASN A 380 -28.27 -3.19 1.73
C ASN A 380 -27.83 -4.59 2.14
N ASN A 381 -28.48 -5.62 1.65
CA ASN A 381 -28.05 -7.00 1.89
C ASN A 381 -26.89 -7.42 0.99
N GLU A 382 -26.35 -8.59 1.28
CA GLU A 382 -25.18 -9.15 0.59
C GLU A 382 -25.40 -9.36 -0.92
N LEU A 383 -26.63 -9.73 -1.34
CA LEU A 383 -26.95 -9.85 -2.75
C LEU A 383 -26.76 -8.53 -3.48
N TYR A 384 -27.30 -7.45 -2.94
CA TYR A 384 -27.21 -6.13 -3.58
C TYR A 384 -25.79 -5.57 -3.55
N THR A 385 -25.06 -5.77 -2.48
CA THR A 385 -23.64 -5.34 -2.44
C THR A 385 -22.79 -6.09 -3.45
N SER A 386 -23.09 -7.37 -3.71
CA SER A 386 -22.39 -8.16 -4.71
C SER A 386 -22.68 -7.75 -6.16
N LEU A 387 -23.76 -7.00 -6.39
CA LEU A 387 -24.13 -6.47 -7.71
C LEU A 387 -23.39 -5.14 -8.06
N ASN A 388 -22.60 -4.59 -7.14
CA ASN A 388 -21.78 -3.41 -7.40
C ASN A 388 -20.55 -3.75 -8.26
N VAL A 389 -20.78 -4.24 -9.43
CA VAL A 389 -19.77 -4.64 -10.41
C VAL A 389 -19.31 -3.47 -11.26
N GLY A 390 -18.16 -3.60 -11.93
CA GLY A 390 -17.50 -2.51 -12.62
C GLY A 390 -18.07 -2.19 -13.99
N THR A 391 -18.63 -3.16 -14.70
CA THR A 391 -19.10 -3.00 -16.08
C THR A 391 -20.52 -3.49 -16.28
N THR A 392 -21.17 -2.97 -17.33
CA THR A 392 -22.51 -3.43 -17.75
C THR A 392 -22.51 -4.90 -18.12
N ALA A 393 -21.45 -5.39 -18.77
CA ALA A 393 -21.35 -6.81 -19.13
C ALA A 393 -21.32 -7.71 -17.88
N GLU A 394 -20.58 -7.31 -16.86
CA GLU A 394 -20.53 -8.02 -15.57
C GLU A 394 -21.89 -8.00 -14.87
N LEU A 395 -22.61 -6.88 -14.92
CA LEU A 395 -23.96 -6.79 -14.37
C LEU A 395 -24.93 -7.71 -15.10
N ASN A 396 -24.91 -7.75 -16.42
CA ASN A 396 -25.73 -8.66 -17.22
C ASN A 396 -25.47 -10.12 -16.82
N ASN A 397 -24.21 -10.50 -16.65
CA ASN A 397 -23.83 -11.84 -16.23
C ASN A 397 -24.30 -12.16 -14.81
N ALA A 398 -24.14 -11.24 -13.87
CA ALA A 398 -24.59 -11.40 -12.49
C ALA A 398 -26.11 -11.57 -12.42
N LEU A 399 -26.86 -10.77 -13.19
CA LEU A 399 -28.31 -10.87 -13.24
C LEU A 399 -28.80 -12.18 -13.90
N LYS A 400 -28.08 -12.71 -14.88
CA LYS A 400 -28.35 -14.04 -15.44
C LYS A 400 -28.19 -15.15 -14.40
N GLN A 401 -27.18 -15.06 -13.57
CA GLN A 401 -26.97 -16.02 -12.48
C GLN A 401 -28.09 -15.95 -11.44
N VAL A 402 -28.54 -14.76 -11.08
CA VAL A 402 -29.69 -14.58 -10.19
C VAL A 402 -30.97 -15.16 -10.78
N SER A 403 -31.22 -15.00 -12.08
CA SER A 403 -32.43 -15.45 -12.74
C SER A 403 -32.42 -16.98 -13.03
N GLY A 404 -31.25 -17.59 -13.23
CA GLY A 404 -31.09 -18.98 -13.64
C GLY A 404 -30.88 -19.96 -12.50
N SER A 405 -30.76 -19.54 -11.22
CA SER A 405 -30.37 -20.38 -10.11
C SER A 405 -31.38 -20.33 -8.97
N GLN A 406 -31.35 -21.33 -8.09
CA GLN A 406 -32.03 -21.24 -6.80
C GLN A 406 -31.42 -20.06 -5.99
N ALA A 407 -32.24 -19.36 -5.23
CA ALA A 407 -31.85 -18.13 -4.58
C ALA A 407 -30.57 -18.26 -3.72
N THR A 408 -30.38 -19.36 -3.02
CA THR A 408 -29.17 -19.61 -2.20
C THR A 408 -27.92 -19.85 -3.04
N THR A 409 -28.03 -20.50 -4.19
CA THR A 409 -26.90 -20.72 -5.11
C THR A 409 -26.53 -19.44 -5.83
N ALA A 410 -27.53 -18.69 -6.31
CA ALA A 410 -27.32 -17.39 -6.94
C ALA A 410 -26.63 -16.40 -5.99
N PHE A 411 -27.04 -16.35 -4.74
CA PHE A 411 -26.45 -15.52 -3.70
C PHE A 411 -24.98 -15.89 -3.48
N ARG A 412 -24.66 -17.16 -3.41
CA ARG A 412 -23.29 -17.65 -3.24
C ARG A 412 -22.42 -17.31 -4.44
N GLU A 413 -22.93 -17.50 -5.64
CA GLU A 413 -22.21 -17.21 -6.88
C GLU A 413 -21.98 -15.71 -7.06
N ALA A 414 -22.95 -14.88 -6.76
CA ALA A 414 -22.82 -13.43 -6.78
C ALA A 414 -21.78 -12.95 -5.77
N ARG A 415 -21.73 -13.52 -4.58
CA ARG A 415 -20.69 -13.24 -3.59
C ARG A 415 -19.29 -13.63 -4.07
N ILE A 416 -19.15 -14.80 -4.68
CA ILE A 416 -17.88 -15.25 -5.26
C ILE A 416 -17.46 -14.32 -6.40
N LEU A 417 -18.38 -13.89 -7.23
CA LEU A 417 -18.12 -12.93 -8.31
C LEU A 417 -17.64 -11.60 -7.77
N SER A 418 -18.29 -11.07 -6.75
CA SER A 418 -17.89 -9.82 -6.08
C SER A 418 -16.50 -9.93 -5.48
N ASN A 419 -16.21 -11.02 -4.77
CA ASN A 419 -14.90 -11.25 -4.18
C ASN A 419 -13.80 -11.37 -5.23
N ARG A 420 -14.07 -12.08 -6.31
CA ARG A 420 -13.15 -12.17 -7.46
C ARG A 420 -12.95 -10.82 -8.13
N PHE A 421 -13.98 -10.01 -8.23
CA PHE A 421 -13.92 -8.69 -8.80
C PHE A 421 -13.07 -7.75 -7.92
N ASN A 422 -13.27 -7.77 -6.61
CA ASN A 422 -12.45 -7.01 -5.66
C ASN A 422 -10.96 -7.44 -5.68
N MET A 423 -10.68 -8.70 -6.01
CA MET A 423 -9.32 -9.22 -6.18
C MET A 423 -8.71 -8.93 -7.55
N LEU A 424 -9.56 -8.71 -8.56
CA LEU A 424 -9.17 -8.52 -9.95
C LEU A 424 -9.42 -7.08 -10.43
N THR A 425 -9.65 -6.14 -9.51
CA THR A 425 -9.99 -4.77 -9.87
C THR A 425 -9.15 -4.24 -11.03
N PRO A 426 -9.77 -3.55 -11.99
CA PRO A 426 -9.22 -3.48 -13.31
C PRO A 426 -7.83 -2.86 -13.32
N ARG A 427 -6.94 -3.59 -13.86
CA ARG A 427 -5.75 -3.07 -14.48
C ARG A 427 -6.26 -2.40 -15.76
N ALA A 428 -6.53 -1.12 -15.67
CA ALA A 428 -6.82 -0.34 -16.86
C ALA A 428 -5.52 -0.13 -17.63
#